data_797f26cce7040d8493326fac0e44945a
#
_entry.id   797f26cce7040d8493326fac0e44945a
#
_cell.length_a   1.000
_cell.length_b   1.000
_cell.length_c   1.000
_cell.angle_alpha   90.00
_cell.angle_beta   90.00
_cell.angle_gamma   90.00
#
_symmetry.space_group_name_H-M   'P 1'
#
loop_
_entity.id
_entity.type
_entity.pdbx_description
1 polymer ?
#
loop_
_entity_poly.entity_id
_entity_poly.type
_entity_poly.pdbx_seq_one_letter_code
_entity_poly.pdbx_strand_id
1 'polypeptide(L)'
;LQEGKKQQAIDLFNQLPSNLNGTQAREQSLLAVEVKLAQNDFQGAQALLAKLDPASFEHNQQPRYWQAQIDASQGRPSITLLRALIAQQPLLSQAKQQQQNIDATWKALTSMTQDQANALIINADENVLQGWLDLQRMWFDNRNDPTLLKAGVKDWQTRYPQNPGAKMLPTALVNMQNYKPASTNKIALLLPLNGQAAVFGRTIQQGFEAAKNGAPTVAGSAVPAQVAQAANVASSDVVSPSQAEVGDLTSANTAPVPVQAPAADRAPAPVTAAAAT
;
A
#
# COMPACT_ATOMS: atom_id res chain seq x y z
N LEU A 1 7.51 27.68 0.25
CA LEU A 1 7.04 26.34 -0.09
C LEU A 1 6.02 25.84 0.94
N GLN A 2 6.33 25.89 2.21
CA GLN A 2 5.46 25.40 3.30
C GLN A 2 4.12 26.16 3.41
N GLU A 3 4.08 27.43 3.05
CA GLU A 3 2.87 28.26 3.04
C GLU A 3 2.00 28.08 1.77
N GLY A 4 2.32 27.13 0.90
CA GLY A 4 1.59 26.91 -0.35
C GLY A 4 1.91 27.87 -1.49
N LYS A 5 2.73 28.88 -1.27
CA LYS A 5 3.14 29.89 -2.27
C LYS A 5 4.27 29.38 -3.17
N LYS A 6 4.01 28.28 -3.89
CA LYS A 6 5.03 27.55 -4.67
C LYS A 6 5.75 28.45 -5.69
N GLN A 7 4.99 29.15 -6.54
CA GLN A 7 5.59 29.96 -7.61
C GLN A 7 6.47 31.08 -7.04
N GLN A 8 5.99 31.79 -6.03
CA GLN A 8 6.77 32.82 -5.38
C GLN A 8 8.07 32.29 -4.76
N ALA A 9 8.03 31.10 -4.16
CA ALA A 9 9.23 30.45 -3.61
C ALA A 9 10.23 30.06 -4.70
N ILE A 10 9.76 29.60 -5.86
CA ILE A 10 10.60 29.28 -7.03
C ILE A 10 11.25 30.56 -7.58
N ASP A 11 10.47 31.63 -7.72
CA ASP A 11 10.98 32.92 -8.23
C ASP A 11 12.05 33.51 -7.32
N LEU A 12 11.86 33.42 -5.99
CA LEU A 12 12.86 33.84 -5.01
C LEU A 12 14.11 32.96 -5.04
N PHE A 13 13.94 31.65 -5.19
CA PHE A 13 15.07 30.72 -5.31
C PHE A 13 15.93 31.03 -6.52
N ASN A 14 15.33 31.37 -7.67
CA ASN A 14 16.02 31.68 -8.89
C ASN A 14 16.80 33.02 -8.80
N GLN A 15 16.52 33.85 -7.79
CA GLN A 15 17.23 35.13 -7.54
C GLN A 15 18.39 34.96 -6.56
N LEU A 16 18.63 33.76 -6.02
CA LEU A 16 19.75 33.54 -5.11
C LEU A 16 21.09 33.74 -5.82
N PRO A 17 22.07 34.38 -5.15
CA PRO A 17 23.39 34.57 -5.71
C PRO A 17 24.12 33.22 -5.88
N SER A 18 25.03 33.15 -6.85
CA SER A 18 25.81 31.94 -7.13
C SER A 18 27.09 31.82 -6.27
N ASN A 19 27.49 32.86 -5.57
CA ASN A 19 28.72 32.92 -4.78
C ASN A 19 28.47 32.74 -3.28
N LEU A 20 27.75 31.72 -2.90
CA LEU A 20 27.41 31.41 -1.51
C LEU A 20 28.57 30.73 -0.79
N ASN A 21 28.71 30.98 0.53
CA ASN A 21 29.65 30.27 1.38
C ASN A 21 29.18 28.82 1.66
N GLY A 22 30.04 28.01 2.34
CA GLY A 22 29.81 26.62 2.53
C GLY A 22 28.43 26.26 3.14
N THR A 23 28.00 26.91 4.21
CA THR A 23 26.69 26.70 4.84
C THR A 23 25.52 27.12 3.96
N GLN A 24 25.66 28.32 3.36
CA GLN A 24 24.66 28.87 2.44
C GLN A 24 24.55 28.03 1.16
N ALA A 25 25.68 27.54 0.64
CA ALA A 25 25.69 26.65 -0.53
C ALA A 25 24.99 25.34 -0.26
N ARG A 26 25.19 24.76 0.95
CA ARG A 26 24.45 23.55 1.37
C ARG A 26 22.95 23.80 1.48
N GLU A 27 22.55 24.92 2.09
CA GLU A 27 21.15 25.33 2.18
C GLU A 27 20.54 25.53 0.78
N GLN A 28 21.24 26.19 -0.13
CA GLN A 28 20.79 26.34 -1.51
C GLN A 28 20.61 24.99 -2.21
N SER A 29 21.53 24.06 -2.01
CA SER A 29 21.43 22.70 -2.58
C SER A 29 20.20 21.96 -2.08
N LEU A 30 19.90 22.06 -0.79
CA LEU A 30 18.72 21.45 -0.18
C LEU A 30 17.43 22.12 -0.69
N LEU A 31 17.39 23.45 -0.77
CA LEU A 31 16.27 24.18 -1.35
C LEU A 31 16.05 23.84 -2.83
N ALA A 32 17.13 23.60 -3.60
CA ALA A 32 17.00 23.15 -4.99
C ALA A 32 16.23 21.84 -5.10
N VAL A 33 16.53 20.89 -4.21
CA VAL A 33 15.79 19.61 -4.13
C VAL A 33 14.33 19.85 -3.76
N GLU A 34 14.07 20.65 -2.75
CA GLU A 34 12.70 20.96 -2.29
C GLU A 34 11.88 21.68 -3.38
N VAL A 35 12.49 22.54 -4.17
CA VAL A 35 11.86 23.18 -5.34
C VAL A 35 11.49 22.13 -6.39
N LYS A 36 12.39 21.19 -6.70
CA LYS A 36 12.11 20.10 -7.62
C LYS A 36 10.93 19.22 -7.15
N LEU A 37 10.91 18.89 -5.87
CA LEU A 37 9.79 18.16 -5.27
C LEU A 37 8.47 18.93 -5.35
N ALA A 38 8.49 20.23 -5.09
CA ALA A 38 7.32 21.09 -5.21
C ALA A 38 6.79 21.20 -6.65
N GLN A 39 7.66 21.05 -7.64
CA GLN A 39 7.32 20.97 -9.07
C GLN A 39 6.87 19.57 -9.51
N ASN A 40 6.87 18.58 -8.62
CA ASN A 40 6.68 17.14 -8.91
C ASN A 40 7.75 16.57 -9.86
N ASP A 41 8.92 17.23 -9.96
CA ASP A 41 10.08 16.72 -10.69
C ASP A 41 10.89 15.78 -9.79
N PHE A 42 10.34 14.58 -9.55
CA PHE A 42 10.94 13.59 -8.66
C PHE A 42 12.26 13.04 -9.19
N GLN A 43 12.40 12.91 -10.50
CA GLN A 43 13.66 12.49 -11.12
C GLN A 43 14.74 13.55 -10.96
N GLY A 44 14.41 14.81 -11.18
CA GLY A 44 15.32 15.92 -10.94
C GLY A 44 15.74 16.03 -9.46
N ALA A 45 14.79 15.82 -8.52
CA ALA A 45 15.09 15.77 -7.10
C ALA A 45 16.06 14.61 -6.75
N GLN A 46 15.81 13.42 -7.25
CA GLN A 46 16.70 12.26 -7.04
C GLN A 46 18.11 12.49 -7.61
N ALA A 47 18.20 13.07 -8.80
CA ALA A 47 19.48 13.40 -9.43
C ALA A 47 20.30 14.44 -8.63
N LEU A 48 19.64 15.39 -7.99
CA LEU A 48 20.27 16.35 -7.09
C LEU A 48 20.69 15.68 -5.78
N LEU A 49 19.80 14.91 -5.16
CA LEU A 49 20.07 14.18 -3.91
C LEU A 49 21.28 13.23 -4.04
N ALA A 50 21.43 12.56 -5.19
CA ALA A 50 22.54 11.66 -5.45
C ALA A 50 23.92 12.35 -5.43
N LYS A 51 23.97 13.67 -5.58
CA LYS A 51 25.19 14.48 -5.55
C LYS A 51 25.50 15.05 -4.16
N LEU A 52 24.58 14.90 -3.21
CA LEU A 52 24.70 15.47 -1.87
C LEU A 52 25.16 14.42 -0.88
N ASP A 53 26.10 14.80 -0.01
CA ASP A 53 26.51 13.98 1.11
C ASP A 53 25.72 14.39 2.37
N PRO A 54 24.90 13.50 2.94
CA PRO A 54 24.12 13.80 4.14
C PRO A 54 25.01 14.22 5.33
N ALA A 55 26.23 13.71 5.44
CA ALA A 55 27.15 14.06 6.51
C ALA A 55 27.66 15.49 6.42
N SER A 56 27.57 16.12 5.26
CA SER A 56 27.97 17.53 5.05
C SER A 56 26.97 18.53 5.61
N PHE A 57 25.72 18.13 5.87
CA PHE A 57 24.66 18.99 6.36
C PHE A 57 24.73 19.20 7.87
N GLU A 58 24.34 20.38 8.32
CA GLU A 58 24.22 20.68 9.73
C GLU A 58 23.06 19.88 10.37
N HIS A 59 23.11 19.75 11.68
CA HIS A 59 22.14 18.93 12.43
C HIS A 59 20.67 19.34 12.18
N ASN A 60 20.41 20.63 11.99
CA ASN A 60 19.07 21.17 11.68
C ASN A 60 18.65 20.94 10.22
N GLN A 61 19.59 20.69 9.31
CA GLN A 61 19.35 20.44 7.88
C GLN A 61 19.13 18.98 7.58
N GLN A 62 19.75 18.07 8.35
CA GLN A 62 19.69 16.63 8.12
C GLN A 62 18.25 16.06 8.08
N PRO A 63 17.31 16.41 8.98
CA PRO A 63 15.94 15.93 8.90
C PRO A 63 15.24 16.29 7.57
N ARG A 64 15.54 17.49 7.04
CA ARG A 64 15.00 17.95 5.75
C ARG A 64 15.60 17.18 4.58
N TYR A 65 16.91 16.90 4.62
CA TYR A 65 17.56 16.07 3.62
C TYR A 65 16.91 14.68 3.54
N TRP A 66 16.74 14.01 4.68
CA TRP A 66 16.11 12.69 4.71
C TRP A 66 14.63 12.75 4.32
N GLN A 67 13.91 13.80 4.71
CA GLN A 67 12.54 14.02 4.25
C GLN A 67 12.47 14.16 2.73
N ALA A 68 13.40 14.90 2.14
CA ALA A 68 13.47 15.04 0.68
C ALA A 68 13.75 13.69 -0.02
N GLN A 69 14.60 12.83 0.55
CA GLN A 69 14.81 11.46 0.07
C GLN A 69 13.53 10.62 0.13
N ILE A 70 12.79 10.72 1.23
CA ILE A 70 11.52 10.01 1.43
C ILE A 70 10.49 10.48 0.39
N ASP A 71 10.34 11.79 0.23
CA ASP A 71 9.37 12.40 -0.71
C ASP A 71 9.71 12.05 -2.16
N ALA A 72 11.00 12.08 -2.52
CA ALA A 72 11.47 11.70 -3.86
C ALA A 72 11.20 10.24 -4.21
N SER A 73 11.04 9.36 -3.22
CA SER A 73 10.69 7.96 -3.40
C SER A 73 9.24 7.72 -3.80
N GLN A 74 8.36 8.71 -3.65
CA GLN A 74 6.92 8.63 -3.97
C GLN A 74 6.21 7.44 -3.31
N GLY A 75 6.64 7.05 -2.12
CA GLY A 75 6.13 5.87 -1.41
C GLY A 75 6.45 4.52 -2.06
N ARG A 76 7.30 4.48 -3.09
CA ARG A 76 7.75 3.23 -3.71
C ARG A 76 8.71 2.51 -2.77
N PRO A 77 8.41 1.27 -2.38
CA PRO A 77 9.26 0.53 -1.47
C PRO A 77 10.63 0.24 -2.10
N SER A 78 11.70 0.62 -1.41
CA SER A 78 13.09 0.42 -1.84
C SER A 78 14.03 0.45 -0.65
N ILE A 79 15.25 -0.08 -0.82
CA ILE A 79 16.31 0.03 0.20
C ILE A 79 16.66 1.49 0.50
N THR A 80 16.66 2.35 -0.52
CA THR A 80 16.93 3.78 -0.38
C THR A 80 15.89 4.47 0.50
N LEU A 81 14.60 4.17 0.30
CA LEU A 81 13.52 4.68 1.15
C LEU A 81 13.66 4.19 2.59
N LEU A 82 13.93 2.90 2.80
CA LEU A 82 14.11 2.33 4.14
C LEU A 82 15.28 2.97 4.87
N ARG A 83 16.43 3.13 4.21
CA ARG A 83 17.60 3.80 4.79
C ARG A 83 17.32 5.25 5.15
N ALA A 84 16.59 5.98 4.30
CA ALA A 84 16.20 7.36 4.57
C ALA A 84 15.29 7.48 5.80
N LEU A 85 14.28 6.62 5.90
CA LEU A 85 13.37 6.56 7.05
C LEU A 85 14.12 6.22 8.35
N ILE A 86 15.01 5.23 8.30
CA ILE A 86 15.82 4.82 9.45
C ILE A 86 16.78 5.93 9.88
N ALA A 87 17.41 6.62 8.94
CA ALA A 87 18.32 7.73 9.24
C ALA A 87 17.60 8.95 9.79
N GLN A 88 16.38 9.24 9.33
CA GLN A 88 15.58 10.36 9.81
C GLN A 88 15.06 10.14 11.24
N GLN A 89 14.68 8.92 11.58
CA GLN A 89 13.96 8.61 12.80
C GLN A 89 14.62 9.17 14.09
N PRO A 90 15.93 8.98 14.34
CA PRO A 90 16.58 9.53 15.54
C PRO A 90 16.69 11.05 15.57
N LEU A 91 16.50 11.73 14.45
CA LEU A 91 16.54 13.19 14.33
C LEU A 91 15.20 13.85 14.66
N LEU A 92 14.12 13.07 14.78
CA LEU A 92 12.79 13.56 15.08
C LEU A 92 12.59 13.71 16.59
N SER A 93 12.20 14.89 17.03
CA SER A 93 12.01 15.21 18.46
C SER A 93 10.59 14.97 18.96
N GLN A 94 9.59 15.01 18.08
CA GLN A 94 8.20 14.87 18.45
C GLN A 94 7.72 13.41 18.32
N ALA A 95 7.09 12.87 19.35
CA ALA A 95 6.57 11.51 19.37
C ALA A 95 5.62 11.20 18.18
N LYS A 96 4.80 12.20 17.78
CA LYS A 96 3.91 12.06 16.63
C LYS A 96 4.69 11.85 15.32
N GLN A 97 5.76 12.61 15.11
CA GLN A 97 6.61 12.48 13.93
C GLN A 97 7.37 11.15 13.94
N GLN A 98 7.85 10.73 15.11
CA GLN A 98 8.49 9.43 15.28
C GLN A 98 7.55 8.27 14.94
N GLN A 99 6.28 8.32 15.42
CA GLN A 99 5.27 7.32 15.07
C GLN A 99 4.97 7.32 13.57
N GLN A 100 4.82 8.49 12.95
CA GLN A 100 4.60 8.60 11.51
C GLN A 100 5.74 7.99 10.70
N ASN A 101 6.99 8.22 11.11
CA ASN A 101 8.16 7.62 10.48
C ASN A 101 8.18 6.09 10.63
N ILE A 102 7.88 5.57 11.82
CA ILE A 102 7.77 4.14 12.09
C ILE A 102 6.66 3.49 11.25
N ASP A 103 5.50 4.14 11.18
CA ASP A 103 4.37 3.66 10.36
C ASP A 103 4.71 3.69 8.86
N ALA A 104 5.44 4.70 8.40
CA ALA A 104 5.92 4.78 7.02
C ALA A 104 6.95 3.68 6.71
N THR A 105 7.87 3.40 7.63
CA THR A 105 8.84 2.31 7.52
C THR A 105 8.12 0.96 7.41
N TRP A 106 7.16 0.72 8.29
CA TRP A 106 6.36 -0.50 8.28
C TRP A 106 5.55 -0.65 6.99
N LYS A 107 4.92 0.44 6.53
CA LYS A 107 4.18 0.46 5.26
C LYS A 107 5.08 0.11 4.07
N ALA A 108 6.29 0.68 4.02
CA ALA A 108 7.25 0.37 2.96
C ALA A 108 7.64 -1.11 2.97
N LEU A 109 7.93 -1.68 4.14
CA LEU A 109 8.28 -3.09 4.30
C LEU A 109 7.14 -4.04 3.91
N THR A 110 5.92 -3.77 4.38
CA THR A 110 4.76 -4.63 4.09
C THR A 110 4.22 -4.48 2.68
N SER A 111 4.65 -3.44 1.94
CA SER A 111 4.36 -3.26 0.52
C SER A 111 5.32 -4.03 -0.39
N MET A 112 6.43 -4.56 0.13
CA MET A 112 7.34 -5.44 -0.59
C MET A 112 6.81 -6.88 -0.60
N THR A 113 7.07 -7.59 -1.70
CA THR A 113 6.95 -9.06 -1.70
C THR A 113 8.08 -9.68 -0.88
N GLN A 114 7.93 -10.94 -0.47
CA GLN A 114 9.02 -11.65 0.22
C GLN A 114 10.29 -11.74 -0.62
N ASP A 115 10.16 -11.96 -1.92
CA ASP A 115 11.30 -12.02 -2.83
C ASP A 115 12.02 -10.66 -2.91
N GLN A 116 11.27 -9.57 -2.97
CA GLN A 116 11.83 -8.21 -2.93
C GLN A 116 12.58 -7.95 -1.61
N ALA A 117 11.97 -8.31 -0.47
CA ALA A 117 12.59 -8.13 0.83
C ALA A 117 13.86 -9.01 0.99
N ASN A 118 13.82 -10.25 0.52
CA ASN A 118 14.96 -11.18 0.58
C ASN A 118 16.10 -10.77 -0.37
N ALA A 119 15.79 -10.07 -1.46
CA ALA A 119 16.79 -9.57 -2.42
C ALA A 119 17.50 -8.29 -1.95
N LEU A 120 17.10 -7.68 -0.84
CA LEU A 120 17.74 -6.49 -0.32
C LEU A 120 19.16 -6.81 0.18
N ILE A 121 20.13 -6.07 -0.32
CA ILE A 121 21.52 -6.16 0.13
C ILE A 121 21.70 -5.13 1.27
N ILE A 122 21.93 -5.64 2.47
CA ILE A 122 22.18 -4.85 3.68
C ILE A 122 23.63 -4.96 4.11
N ASN A 123 24.17 -3.91 4.73
CA ASN A 123 25.52 -3.92 5.28
C ASN A 123 25.53 -4.53 6.69
N ALA A 124 26.68 -5.05 7.12
CA ALA A 124 26.80 -5.73 8.40
C ALA A 124 26.54 -4.83 9.62
N ASP A 125 26.67 -3.53 9.47
CA ASP A 125 26.44 -2.51 10.49
C ASP A 125 24.99 -1.98 10.53
N GLU A 126 24.15 -2.36 9.56
CA GLU A 126 22.75 -1.91 9.46
C GLU A 126 21.80 -2.73 10.37
N ASN A 127 22.10 -2.79 11.68
CA ASN A 127 21.34 -3.58 12.65
C ASN A 127 19.87 -3.16 12.78
N VAL A 128 19.57 -1.87 12.63
CA VAL A 128 18.18 -1.37 12.67
C VAL A 128 17.40 -1.89 11.47
N LEU A 129 18.01 -1.84 10.29
CA LEU A 129 17.39 -2.36 9.07
C LEU A 129 17.19 -3.88 9.14
N GLN A 130 18.18 -4.61 9.64
CA GLN A 130 18.06 -6.06 9.87
C GLN A 130 16.90 -6.38 10.81
N GLY A 131 16.78 -5.64 11.92
CA GLY A 131 15.67 -5.81 12.86
C GLY A 131 14.30 -5.58 12.20
N TRP A 132 14.18 -4.58 11.36
CA TRP A 132 12.97 -4.32 10.61
C TRP A 132 12.61 -5.43 9.61
N LEU A 133 13.61 -5.98 8.90
CA LEU A 133 13.40 -7.10 7.96
C LEU A 133 13.00 -8.38 8.70
N ASP A 134 13.58 -8.64 9.87
CA ASP A 134 13.19 -9.79 10.70
C ASP A 134 11.75 -9.64 11.22
N LEU A 135 11.33 -8.42 11.60
CA LEU A 135 9.94 -8.15 11.99
C LEU A 135 8.97 -8.38 10.82
N GLN A 136 9.33 -7.91 9.64
CA GLN A 136 8.52 -8.10 8.44
C GLN A 136 8.37 -9.58 8.08
N ARG A 137 9.45 -10.37 8.16
CA ARG A 137 9.42 -11.81 7.92
C ARG A 137 8.53 -12.52 8.95
N MET A 138 8.73 -12.24 10.23
CA MET A 138 7.93 -12.79 11.32
C MET A 138 6.44 -12.47 11.14
N TRP A 139 6.13 -11.22 10.77
CA TRP A 139 4.75 -10.80 10.47
C TRP A 139 4.17 -11.57 9.29
N PHE A 140 4.92 -11.71 8.20
CA PHE A 140 4.46 -12.40 7.01
C PHE A 140 4.08 -13.85 7.30
N ASP A 141 4.91 -14.54 8.10
CA ASP A 141 4.70 -15.93 8.47
C ASP A 141 3.49 -16.12 9.42
N ASN A 142 3.21 -15.15 10.27
CA ASN A 142 2.20 -15.25 11.34
C ASN A 142 0.99 -14.31 11.18
N ARG A 143 0.85 -13.62 10.05
CA ARG A 143 -0.19 -12.58 9.87
C ARG A 143 -1.63 -13.07 9.99
N ASN A 144 -1.85 -14.38 9.84
CA ASN A 144 -3.16 -15.02 9.94
C ASN A 144 -3.46 -15.56 11.35
N ASP A 145 -2.49 -15.53 12.26
CA ASP A 145 -2.65 -16.01 13.64
C ASP A 145 -2.28 -14.87 14.62
N PRO A 146 -3.27 -14.17 15.19
CA PRO A 146 -3.02 -13.08 16.13
C PRO A 146 -2.22 -13.49 17.38
N THR A 147 -2.34 -14.74 17.82
CA THR A 147 -1.64 -15.25 19.00
C THR A 147 -0.16 -15.44 18.72
N LEU A 148 0.16 -16.11 17.60
CA LEU A 148 1.54 -16.31 17.15
C LEU A 148 2.17 -14.95 16.78
N LEU A 149 1.43 -14.06 16.14
CA LEU A 149 1.89 -12.71 15.81
C LEU A 149 2.26 -11.94 17.09
N LYS A 150 1.43 -11.95 18.10
CA LYS A 150 1.70 -11.27 19.39
C LYS A 150 2.94 -11.85 20.09
N ALA A 151 3.07 -13.17 20.13
CA ALA A 151 4.23 -13.84 20.69
C ALA A 151 5.52 -13.50 19.92
N GLY A 152 5.45 -13.53 18.57
CA GLY A 152 6.57 -13.20 17.70
C GLY A 152 7.03 -11.75 17.83
N VAL A 153 6.10 -10.80 17.96
CA VAL A 153 6.45 -9.39 18.21
C VAL A 153 7.17 -9.24 19.55
N LYS A 154 6.70 -9.89 20.60
CA LYS A 154 7.35 -9.84 21.92
C LYS A 154 8.77 -10.42 21.89
N ASP A 155 8.95 -11.55 21.21
CA ASP A 155 10.28 -12.14 21.00
C ASP A 155 11.19 -11.20 20.21
N TRP A 156 10.67 -10.61 19.13
CA TRP A 156 11.41 -9.63 18.33
C TRP A 156 11.81 -8.40 19.14
N GLN A 157 10.95 -7.85 19.98
CA GLN A 157 11.27 -6.72 20.88
C GLN A 157 12.41 -7.08 21.83
N THR A 158 12.49 -8.33 22.27
CA THR A 158 13.57 -8.81 23.14
C THR A 158 14.89 -8.92 22.38
N ARG A 159 14.87 -9.36 21.13
CA ARG A 159 16.06 -9.48 20.29
C ARG A 159 16.58 -8.14 19.76
N TYR A 160 15.68 -7.20 19.53
CA TYR A 160 15.99 -5.88 18.94
C TYR A 160 15.55 -4.71 19.83
N PRO A 161 15.99 -4.63 21.10
CA PRO A 161 15.52 -3.60 22.04
C PRO A 161 15.92 -2.17 21.64
N GLN A 162 16.93 -2.02 20.79
CA GLN A 162 17.41 -0.73 20.28
C GLN A 162 16.69 -0.28 19.00
N ASN A 163 15.92 -1.16 18.38
CA ASN A 163 15.13 -0.78 17.21
C ASN A 163 14.02 0.21 17.63
N PRO A 164 13.84 1.33 16.94
CA PRO A 164 12.81 2.31 17.30
C PRO A 164 11.40 1.70 17.32
N GLY A 165 11.11 0.75 16.42
CA GLY A 165 9.86 0.00 16.38
C GLY A 165 9.63 -0.91 17.59
N ALA A 166 10.69 -1.29 18.34
CA ALA A 166 10.53 -2.08 19.56
C ALA A 166 9.97 -1.26 20.71
N LYS A 167 10.31 0.04 20.77
CA LYS A 167 9.81 0.99 21.77
C LYS A 167 8.44 1.56 21.39
N MET A 168 8.20 1.73 20.10
CA MET A 168 6.99 2.32 19.53
C MET A 168 6.57 1.46 18.32
N LEU A 169 5.69 0.48 18.56
CA LEU A 169 5.24 -0.43 17.52
C LEU A 169 4.51 0.29 16.39
N PRO A 170 4.62 -0.17 15.15
CA PRO A 170 3.79 0.30 14.05
C PRO A 170 2.30 0.19 14.40
N THR A 171 1.54 1.24 14.13
CA THR A 171 0.11 1.32 14.44
C THR A 171 -0.68 0.17 13.81
N ALA A 172 -0.38 -0.17 12.55
CA ALA A 172 -1.03 -1.27 11.85
C ALA A 172 -0.76 -2.62 12.54
N LEU A 173 0.46 -2.85 13.05
CA LEU A 173 0.83 -4.07 13.74
C LEU A 173 0.12 -4.19 15.10
N VAL A 174 -0.01 -3.08 15.85
CA VAL A 174 -0.79 -3.03 17.10
C VAL A 174 -2.25 -3.37 16.85
N ASN A 175 -2.84 -2.81 15.80
CA ASN A 175 -4.23 -3.08 15.42
C ASN A 175 -4.45 -4.55 15.06
N MET A 176 -3.52 -5.17 14.35
CA MET A 176 -3.59 -6.60 14.02
C MET A 176 -3.50 -7.49 15.25
N GLN A 177 -2.63 -7.17 16.22
CA GLN A 177 -2.51 -7.93 17.48
C GLN A 177 -3.76 -7.82 18.35
N ASN A 178 -4.48 -6.70 18.27
CA ASN A 178 -5.69 -6.43 19.02
C ASN A 178 -6.96 -6.84 18.26
N TYR A 179 -6.82 -7.35 17.04
CA TYR A 179 -7.94 -7.83 16.26
C TYR A 179 -8.58 -9.02 16.97
N LYS A 180 -9.82 -8.86 17.37
CA LYS A 180 -10.68 -9.94 17.83
C LYS A 180 -11.50 -10.40 16.64
N PRO A 181 -11.28 -11.61 16.12
CA PRO A 181 -12.13 -12.14 15.06
C PRO A 181 -13.58 -12.10 15.51
N ALA A 182 -14.48 -11.79 14.60
CA ALA A 182 -15.91 -11.85 14.87
C ALA A 182 -16.25 -13.24 15.43
N SER A 183 -17.05 -13.28 16.50
CA SER A 183 -17.45 -14.54 17.10
C SER A 183 -18.21 -15.36 16.05
N THR A 184 -17.75 -16.58 15.76
CA THR A 184 -18.48 -17.53 14.93
C THR A 184 -19.79 -18.01 15.59
N ASN A 185 -19.93 -17.75 16.90
CA ASN A 185 -21.11 -18.11 17.70
C ASN A 185 -22.23 -17.06 17.64
N LYS A 186 -21.96 -15.88 17.05
CA LYS A 186 -22.94 -14.81 16.89
C LYS A 186 -22.88 -14.28 15.47
N ILE A 187 -23.93 -14.60 14.69
CA ILE A 187 -24.09 -14.09 13.33
C ILE A 187 -25.24 -13.08 13.36
N ALA A 188 -24.96 -11.87 12.89
CA ALA A 188 -25.98 -10.84 12.72
C ALA A 188 -26.49 -10.88 11.26
N LEU A 189 -27.78 -11.04 11.10
CA LEU A 189 -28.48 -10.94 9.81
C LEU A 189 -29.10 -9.55 9.70
N LEU A 190 -28.67 -8.78 8.71
CA LEU A 190 -29.25 -7.48 8.37
C LEU A 190 -30.24 -7.68 7.23
N LEU A 191 -31.50 -7.82 7.59
CA LEU A 191 -32.58 -8.13 6.64
C LEU A 191 -33.65 -7.04 6.67
N PRO A 192 -34.24 -6.69 5.51
CA PRO A 192 -35.39 -5.81 5.46
C PRO A 192 -36.62 -6.55 6.01
N LEU A 193 -37.03 -6.27 7.24
CA LEU A 193 -38.22 -6.89 7.87
C LEU A 193 -39.49 -6.06 7.68
N ASN A 194 -39.38 -4.85 7.13
CA ASN A 194 -40.47 -3.92 6.85
C ASN A 194 -40.47 -3.44 5.39
N GLY A 195 -41.58 -2.94 4.91
CA GLY A 195 -41.71 -2.46 3.53
C GLY A 195 -41.86 -3.60 2.49
N GLN A 196 -41.73 -3.24 1.23
CA GLN A 196 -41.97 -4.15 0.10
C GLN A 196 -41.02 -5.35 0.06
N ALA A 197 -39.80 -5.19 0.55
CA ALA A 197 -38.80 -6.27 0.60
C ALA A 197 -38.91 -7.18 1.83
N ALA A 198 -39.87 -6.95 2.72
CA ALA A 198 -40.01 -7.72 3.97
C ALA A 198 -40.25 -9.22 3.75
N VAL A 199 -40.90 -9.59 2.66
CA VAL A 199 -41.13 -11.00 2.32
C VAL A 199 -39.82 -11.73 2.11
N PHE A 200 -38.88 -11.15 1.37
CA PHE A 200 -37.56 -11.73 1.13
C PHE A 200 -36.77 -11.80 2.42
N GLY A 201 -36.77 -10.74 3.24
CA GLY A 201 -36.10 -10.71 4.53
C GLY A 201 -36.55 -11.84 5.47
N ARG A 202 -37.85 -12.05 5.59
CA ARG A 202 -38.44 -13.12 6.41
C ARG A 202 -38.10 -14.53 5.88
N THR A 203 -38.15 -14.71 4.57
CA THR A 203 -37.79 -16.01 3.95
C THR A 203 -36.33 -16.36 4.20
N ILE A 204 -35.42 -15.40 4.07
CA ILE A 204 -34.00 -15.59 4.37
C ILE A 204 -33.80 -15.89 5.86
N GLN A 205 -34.49 -15.19 6.75
CA GLN A 205 -34.44 -15.42 8.19
C GLN A 205 -34.92 -16.86 8.53
N GLN A 206 -36.02 -17.30 7.98
CA GLN A 206 -36.52 -18.67 8.20
C GLN A 206 -35.53 -19.74 7.70
N GLY A 207 -34.95 -19.52 6.52
CA GLY A 207 -33.94 -20.43 5.99
C GLY A 207 -32.69 -20.51 6.88
N PHE A 208 -32.25 -19.37 7.39
CA PHE A 208 -31.12 -19.29 8.30
C PHE A 208 -31.41 -20.01 9.66
N GLU A 209 -32.58 -19.77 10.23
CA GLU A 209 -33.02 -20.44 11.47
C GLU A 209 -33.17 -21.94 11.29
N ALA A 210 -33.71 -22.40 10.15
CA ALA A 210 -33.80 -23.80 9.82
C ALA A 210 -32.41 -24.47 9.73
N ALA A 211 -31.46 -23.82 9.04
CA ALA A 211 -30.09 -24.30 8.92
C ALA A 211 -29.38 -24.35 10.29
N LYS A 212 -29.57 -23.31 11.11
CA LYS A 212 -29.03 -23.23 12.48
C LYS A 212 -29.54 -24.37 13.38
N ASN A 213 -30.80 -24.74 13.24
CA ASN A 213 -31.44 -25.77 14.03
C ASN A 213 -31.20 -27.19 13.46
N GLY A 214 -30.31 -27.33 12.46
CA GLY A 214 -29.96 -28.63 11.90
C GLY A 214 -31.06 -29.28 11.02
N ALA A 215 -32.01 -28.50 10.53
CA ALA A 215 -32.96 -28.98 9.53
C ALA A 215 -32.22 -29.38 8.25
N PRO A 216 -32.48 -30.55 7.65
CA PRO A 216 -31.81 -30.92 6.43
C PRO A 216 -32.11 -29.91 5.34
N THR A 217 -31.06 -29.33 4.75
CA THR A 217 -31.17 -28.48 3.58
C THR A 217 -31.68 -29.34 2.43
N VAL A 218 -32.94 -29.21 2.09
CA VAL A 218 -33.49 -29.85 0.91
C VAL A 218 -32.96 -29.08 -0.29
N ALA A 219 -31.85 -29.53 -0.82
CA ALA A 219 -31.38 -29.05 -2.12
C ALA A 219 -32.46 -29.40 -3.14
N GLY A 220 -33.25 -28.42 -3.58
CA GLY A 220 -34.20 -28.60 -4.66
C GLY A 220 -35.70 -28.51 -4.32
N SER A 221 -36.10 -27.90 -3.20
CA SER A 221 -37.53 -27.61 -3.00
C SER A 221 -37.93 -26.36 -3.75
N ALA A 222 -38.84 -26.51 -4.70
CA ALA A 222 -39.48 -25.45 -5.42
C ALA A 222 -40.00 -24.35 -4.47
N VAL A 223 -39.75 -23.12 -4.83
CA VAL A 223 -40.31 -21.92 -4.18
C VAL A 223 -41.83 -22.15 -4.03
N PRO A 224 -42.42 -21.99 -2.84
CA PRO A 224 -43.88 -22.15 -2.69
C PRO A 224 -44.56 -21.23 -3.68
N ALA A 225 -45.63 -21.73 -4.34
CA ALA A 225 -46.38 -21.03 -5.37
C ALA A 225 -46.85 -19.64 -4.96
N GLN A 226 -46.97 -19.34 -3.67
CA GLN A 226 -47.29 -18.05 -3.11
C GLN A 226 -46.20 -16.99 -3.30
N VAL A 227 -44.94 -17.39 -3.38
CA VAL A 227 -43.83 -16.43 -3.62
C VAL A 227 -43.75 -16.07 -5.11
N ALA A 228 -44.10 -17.02 -6.00
CA ALA A 228 -44.15 -16.76 -7.43
C ALA A 228 -45.33 -15.79 -7.79
N GLN A 229 -46.42 -15.82 -7.05
CA GLN A 229 -47.55 -14.91 -7.25
C GLN A 229 -47.21 -13.48 -6.74
N ALA A 230 -46.45 -13.35 -5.66
CA ALA A 230 -46.02 -12.03 -5.19
C ALA A 230 -44.98 -11.39 -6.14
N ALA A 231 -44.12 -12.17 -6.78
CA ALA A 231 -43.21 -11.67 -7.79
C ALA A 231 -43.91 -11.18 -9.07
N ASN A 232 -45.03 -11.81 -9.46
CA ASN A 232 -45.80 -11.40 -10.64
C ASN A 232 -46.63 -10.13 -10.39
N VAL A 233 -47.07 -9.88 -9.15
CA VAL A 233 -47.79 -8.63 -8.82
C VAL A 233 -46.85 -7.44 -8.73
N ALA A 234 -45.58 -7.66 -8.37
CA ALA A 234 -44.56 -6.59 -8.34
C ALA A 234 -44.06 -6.16 -9.73
N SER A 235 -44.35 -6.96 -10.78
CA SER A 235 -43.92 -6.66 -12.16
C SER A 235 -44.90 -5.83 -12.96
N SER A 236 -46.14 -5.56 -12.44
CA SER A 236 -47.19 -4.87 -13.19
C SER A 236 -47.38 -3.40 -12.85
N ASP A 237 -46.66 -2.84 -11.86
CA ASP A 237 -46.81 -1.43 -11.44
C ASP A 237 -45.49 -0.64 -11.39
N VAL A 238 -44.52 -0.99 -12.23
CA VAL A 238 -43.37 -0.11 -12.42
C VAL A 238 -43.59 0.80 -13.61
N VAL A 239 -44.07 1.98 -13.32
CA VAL A 239 -44.00 3.14 -14.21
C VAL A 239 -42.50 3.33 -14.51
N SER A 240 -42.15 3.28 -15.79
CA SER A 240 -40.78 3.48 -16.30
C SER A 240 -40.19 4.79 -15.75
N PRO A 241 -39.07 4.74 -14.98
CA PRO A 241 -38.26 5.92 -14.88
C PRO A 241 -37.40 6.02 -16.15
N SER A 242 -37.42 7.21 -16.74
CA SER A 242 -36.61 7.62 -17.86
C SER A 242 -35.15 7.24 -17.68
N GLN A 243 -34.58 6.74 -18.76
CA GLN A 243 -33.19 6.43 -19.06
C GLN A 243 -32.18 7.15 -18.19
N ALA A 244 -31.54 6.39 -17.30
CA ALA A 244 -30.18 6.60 -16.91
C ALA A 244 -29.43 5.38 -17.46
N GLU A 245 -28.50 5.61 -18.40
CA GLU A 245 -27.60 4.60 -18.94
C GLU A 245 -26.81 3.98 -17.82
N VAL A 246 -27.19 2.79 -17.41
CA VAL A 246 -26.31 1.89 -16.68
C VAL A 246 -25.61 1.07 -17.74
N GLY A 247 -24.30 1.32 -17.93
CA GLY A 247 -23.47 0.58 -18.87
C GLY A 247 -23.63 -0.92 -18.71
N ASP A 248 -23.86 -1.57 -19.80
CA ASP A 248 -24.06 -2.99 -19.98
C ASP A 248 -22.87 -3.81 -19.44
N LEU A 249 -23.02 -4.45 -18.29
CA LEU A 249 -22.07 -5.40 -17.72
C LEU A 249 -22.40 -6.85 -18.10
N THR A 250 -23.25 -7.09 -19.09
CA THR A 250 -23.66 -8.43 -19.53
C THR A 250 -23.08 -8.88 -20.86
N SER A 251 -22.09 -8.17 -21.43
CA SER A 251 -21.44 -8.55 -22.68
C SER A 251 -20.15 -9.39 -22.50
N ALA A 252 -20.11 -10.24 -21.48
CA ALA A 252 -19.01 -11.19 -21.31
C ALA A 252 -19.41 -12.62 -21.71
N ASN A 253 -20.11 -12.77 -22.86
CA ASN A 253 -20.36 -14.09 -23.42
C ASN A 253 -20.21 -14.08 -24.94
N THR A 254 -18.99 -13.76 -25.41
CA THR A 254 -18.56 -14.04 -26.77
C THR A 254 -17.56 -15.18 -26.71
N ALA A 255 -17.88 -16.24 -27.43
CA ALA A 255 -17.05 -17.41 -27.63
C ALA A 255 -15.65 -17.04 -28.14
N PRO A 256 -14.59 -17.80 -27.80
CA PRO A 256 -13.25 -17.50 -28.25
C PRO A 256 -13.15 -17.70 -29.77
N VAL A 257 -12.75 -16.62 -30.45
CA VAL A 257 -12.36 -16.67 -31.86
C VAL A 257 -10.98 -17.35 -31.90
N PRO A 258 -10.73 -18.34 -32.79
CA PRO A 258 -9.43 -18.98 -32.84
C PRO A 258 -8.38 -17.99 -33.38
N VAL A 259 -7.38 -17.74 -32.53
CA VAL A 259 -6.21 -16.96 -32.93
C VAL A 259 -5.37 -17.78 -33.90
N GLN A 260 -5.31 -17.32 -35.14
CA GLN A 260 -4.40 -17.82 -36.17
C GLN A 260 -2.96 -17.51 -35.73
N ALA A 261 -2.13 -18.54 -35.67
CA ALA A 261 -0.71 -18.39 -35.38
C ALA A 261 -0.01 -17.55 -36.48
N PRO A 262 0.88 -16.62 -36.12
CA PRO A 262 1.68 -15.93 -37.10
C PRO A 262 2.71 -16.89 -37.71
N ALA A 263 2.81 -16.85 -39.03
CA ALA A 263 3.75 -17.61 -39.82
C ALA A 263 5.20 -17.34 -39.38
N ALA A 264 5.97 -18.42 -39.29
CA ALA A 264 7.38 -18.39 -39.01
C ALA A 264 8.11 -17.55 -40.07
N ASP A 265 8.75 -16.49 -39.65
CA ASP A 265 9.62 -15.71 -40.52
C ASP A 265 11.03 -16.29 -40.48
N ARG A 266 11.60 -16.28 -41.68
CA ARG A 266 12.79 -16.94 -42.11
C ARG A 266 14.04 -16.50 -41.34
N ALA A 267 14.87 -17.46 -40.96
CA ALA A 267 16.23 -17.25 -40.47
C ALA A 267 17.11 -16.58 -41.55
N PRO A 268 17.95 -15.60 -41.21
CA PRO A 268 18.97 -15.09 -42.12
C PRO A 268 20.16 -16.05 -42.19
N ALA A 269 20.67 -16.23 -43.40
CA ALA A 269 21.80 -17.05 -43.75
C ALA A 269 23.14 -16.56 -43.13
N PRO A 270 24.13 -17.44 -42.91
CA PRO A 270 25.40 -17.06 -42.32
C PRO A 270 26.28 -16.29 -43.32
N VAL A 271 26.80 -15.16 -42.88
CA VAL A 271 27.81 -14.40 -43.60
C VAL A 271 29.18 -15.02 -43.34
N THR A 272 29.78 -15.55 -44.37
CA THR A 272 31.18 -16.04 -44.43
C THR A 272 32.14 -14.88 -44.22
N ALA A 273 33.03 -15.02 -43.22
CA ALA A 273 34.19 -14.15 -43.04
C ALA A 273 35.23 -14.40 -44.18
N ALA A 274 35.55 -13.36 -44.94
CA ALA A 274 36.71 -13.35 -45.80
C ALA A 274 37.89 -12.75 -45.04
N ALA A 275 38.97 -13.56 -44.91
CA ALA A 275 40.28 -13.10 -44.49
C ALA A 275 40.96 -12.36 -45.68
N ALA A 276 41.61 -11.25 -45.36
CA ALA A 276 42.64 -10.68 -46.24
C ALA A 276 43.72 -10.01 -45.40
N THR A 277 44.87 -10.57 -45.51
CA THR A 277 46.26 -10.08 -45.40
C THR A 277 46.52 -8.80 -44.59
#